data_1a8836f36770ff75934b3fb5a974c3df
#
_entry.id   1a8836f36770ff75934b3fb5a974c3df
#
_cell.length_a   1.000
_cell.length_b   1.000
_cell.length_c   1.000
_cell.angle_alpha   90.00
_cell.angle_beta   90.00
_cell.angle_gamma   90.00
#
_symmetry.space_group_name_H-M   'P 1'
#
loop_
_entity.id
_entity.type
_entity.pdbx_description
1 polymer ?
#
loop_
_entity_poly.entity_id
_entity_poly.type
_entity_poly.pdbx_seq_one_letter_code
_entity_poly.pdbx_strand_id
1 'polypeptide(L)'
;MTLELRRLDANDLDTVETIERASYPTPWSRSMFAAELRKPSALALGAYLETGELVGYAFVSRYVDAWHVMNVAVAPEHRRRGIATELLERLFAVTANDQRRGYTLEVRVSNADAIRLYEKLGFQSRGIRRGYYTDNREDAVIMWRESQTVAREREEQAS
;
A
#
# COMPACT_ATOMS: atom_id res chain seq x y z
N MET A 1 9.94 16.08 -12.01
CA MET A 1 9.51 14.82 -12.64
C MET A 1 7.98 14.81 -12.68
N THR A 2 7.43 14.61 -13.85
CA THR A 2 5.97 14.57 -14.04
C THR A 2 5.51 13.12 -14.05
N LEU A 3 4.57 12.78 -13.16
CA LEU A 3 4.00 11.44 -13.08
C LEU A 3 2.54 11.47 -13.51
N GLU A 4 2.14 10.44 -14.24
CA GLU A 4 0.74 10.13 -14.45
C GLU A 4 0.36 8.97 -13.54
N LEU A 5 -0.69 9.14 -12.74
CA LEU A 5 -1.23 8.09 -11.88
C LEU A 5 -2.50 7.57 -12.52
N ARG A 6 -2.54 6.28 -12.85
CA ARG A 6 -3.71 5.64 -13.44
C ARG A 6 -3.82 4.19 -13.02
N ARG A 7 -4.98 3.59 -13.27
CA ARG A 7 -5.20 2.19 -12.91
C ARG A 7 -4.25 1.27 -13.67
N LEU A 8 -3.73 0.29 -12.95
CA LEU A 8 -2.96 -0.80 -13.55
C LEU A 8 -3.89 -1.72 -14.33
N ASP A 9 -3.36 -2.33 -15.37
CA ASP A 9 -4.06 -3.39 -16.11
C ASP A 9 -3.12 -4.57 -16.37
N ALA A 10 -3.64 -5.61 -17.03
CA ALA A 10 -2.87 -6.84 -17.27
C ALA A 10 -1.61 -6.60 -18.10
N ASN A 11 -1.59 -5.57 -18.93
CA ASN A 11 -0.41 -5.25 -19.76
C ASN A 11 0.76 -4.72 -18.93
N ASP A 12 0.51 -4.30 -17.70
CA ASP A 12 1.56 -3.78 -16.80
C ASP A 12 2.26 -4.89 -16.01
N LEU A 13 1.76 -6.12 -16.04
CA LEU A 13 2.22 -7.18 -15.13
C LEU A 13 3.69 -7.55 -15.30
N ASP A 14 4.25 -7.49 -16.52
CA ASP A 14 5.67 -7.78 -16.71
C ASP A 14 6.53 -6.82 -15.91
N THR A 15 6.23 -5.53 -15.98
CA THR A 15 6.96 -4.49 -15.25
C THR A 15 6.69 -4.59 -13.74
N VAL A 16 5.43 -4.83 -13.34
CA VAL A 16 5.07 -5.03 -11.93
C VAL A 16 5.90 -6.16 -11.33
N GLU A 17 6.00 -7.31 -12.00
CA GLU A 17 6.81 -8.42 -11.51
C GLU A 17 8.28 -8.06 -11.35
N THR A 18 8.83 -7.32 -12.29
CA THR A 18 10.23 -6.89 -12.23
C THR A 18 10.48 -6.00 -11.02
N ILE A 19 9.60 -5.03 -10.79
CA ILE A 19 9.70 -4.13 -9.63
C ILE A 19 9.53 -4.91 -8.33
N GLU A 20 8.57 -5.83 -8.30
CA GLU A 20 8.28 -6.66 -7.12
C GLU A 20 9.50 -7.49 -6.72
N ARG A 21 10.12 -8.18 -7.68
CA ARG A 21 11.29 -9.00 -7.41
C ARG A 21 12.47 -8.18 -6.91
N ALA A 22 12.61 -6.94 -7.36
CA ALA A 22 13.66 -6.03 -6.89
C ALA A 22 13.36 -5.43 -5.52
N SER A 23 12.15 -5.57 -5.02
CA SER A 23 11.68 -4.86 -3.82
C SER A 23 11.50 -5.77 -2.61
N TYR A 24 11.18 -7.06 -2.81
CA TYR A 24 10.79 -7.94 -1.71
C TYR A 24 11.50 -9.29 -1.77
N PRO A 25 11.90 -9.83 -0.60
CA PRO A 25 12.54 -11.15 -0.55
C PRO A 25 11.59 -12.29 -0.91
N THR A 26 10.28 -12.10 -0.64
CA THR A 26 9.24 -13.07 -1.01
C THR A 26 8.22 -12.34 -1.88
N PRO A 27 8.51 -12.18 -3.17
CA PRO A 27 7.65 -11.40 -4.05
C PRO A 27 6.33 -12.12 -4.34
N TRP A 28 5.29 -11.34 -4.62
CA TRP A 28 4.05 -11.87 -5.16
C TRP A 28 4.32 -12.45 -6.55
N SER A 29 3.61 -13.51 -6.89
CA SER A 29 3.64 -14.09 -8.23
C SER A 29 2.74 -13.29 -9.18
N ARG A 30 2.96 -13.51 -10.49
CA ARG A 30 2.10 -12.93 -11.52
C ARG A 30 0.62 -13.27 -11.30
N SER A 31 0.33 -14.53 -10.94
CA SER A 31 -1.04 -14.95 -10.71
C SER A 31 -1.69 -14.26 -9.50
N MET A 32 -0.91 -13.94 -8.48
CA MET A 32 -1.41 -13.17 -7.34
C MET A 32 -1.80 -11.75 -7.77
N PHE A 33 -0.95 -11.09 -8.54
CA PHE A 33 -1.27 -9.76 -9.08
C PHE A 33 -2.49 -9.80 -9.99
N ALA A 34 -2.54 -10.78 -10.89
CA ALA A 34 -3.68 -10.93 -11.81
C ALA A 34 -4.99 -11.15 -11.03
N ALA A 35 -4.94 -11.97 -9.97
CA ALA A 35 -6.11 -12.21 -9.12
C ALA A 35 -6.58 -10.92 -8.43
N GLU A 36 -5.65 -10.13 -7.89
CA GLU A 36 -6.01 -8.84 -7.25
C GLU A 36 -6.66 -7.88 -8.25
N LEU A 37 -6.12 -7.79 -9.48
CA LEU A 37 -6.69 -6.90 -10.50
C LEU A 37 -8.13 -7.27 -10.88
N ARG A 38 -8.53 -8.52 -10.70
CA ARG A 38 -9.88 -8.98 -11.01
C ARG A 38 -10.90 -8.78 -9.89
N LYS A 39 -10.44 -8.48 -8.66
CA LYS A 39 -11.36 -8.33 -7.52
C LYS A 39 -12.12 -7.01 -7.62
N PRO A 40 -13.47 -7.04 -7.54
CA PRO A 40 -14.24 -5.78 -7.49
C PRO A 40 -13.90 -4.91 -6.29
N SER A 41 -13.43 -5.51 -5.19
CA SER A 41 -13.07 -4.82 -3.95
C SER A 41 -11.64 -4.28 -3.95
N ALA A 42 -10.88 -4.48 -5.02
CA ALA A 42 -9.49 -4.04 -5.10
C ALA A 42 -9.37 -2.80 -5.98
N LEU A 43 -8.40 -1.96 -5.64
CA LEU A 43 -8.01 -0.81 -6.44
C LEU A 43 -6.49 -0.82 -6.57
N ALA A 44 -5.98 -0.75 -7.79
CA ALA A 44 -4.55 -0.77 -8.05
C ALA A 44 -4.17 0.42 -8.93
N LEU A 45 -3.23 1.23 -8.47
CA LEU A 45 -2.71 2.37 -9.21
C LEU A 45 -1.25 2.15 -9.58
N GLY A 46 -0.89 2.60 -10.77
CA GLY A 46 0.47 2.70 -11.23
C GLY A 46 0.90 4.15 -11.39
N ALA A 47 2.19 4.40 -11.21
CA ALA A 47 2.82 5.68 -11.47
C ALA A 47 3.68 5.55 -12.72
N TYR A 48 3.41 6.38 -13.72
CA TYR A 48 4.04 6.31 -15.03
C TYR A 48 4.77 7.61 -15.34
N LEU A 49 5.96 7.48 -15.93
CA LEU A 49 6.70 8.63 -16.46
C LEU A 49 6.03 9.12 -17.75
N GLU A 50 6.43 10.29 -18.22
CA GLU A 50 5.95 10.84 -19.49
C GLU A 50 6.18 9.90 -20.68
N THR A 51 7.23 9.08 -20.59
CA THR A 51 7.54 8.06 -21.59
C THR A 51 6.55 6.89 -21.62
N GLY A 52 5.68 6.79 -20.60
CA GLY A 52 4.79 5.66 -20.41
C GLY A 52 5.39 4.55 -19.56
N GLU A 53 6.64 4.68 -19.10
CA GLU A 53 7.29 3.68 -18.26
C GLU A 53 6.66 3.65 -16.87
N LEU A 54 6.25 2.45 -16.43
CA LEU A 54 5.74 2.21 -15.08
C LEU A 54 6.90 2.17 -14.09
N VAL A 55 6.87 3.00 -13.06
CA VAL A 55 7.95 3.11 -12.08
C VAL A 55 7.52 2.83 -10.64
N GLY A 56 6.25 2.62 -10.39
CA GLY A 56 5.76 2.26 -9.06
C GLY A 56 4.30 1.89 -9.09
N TYR A 57 3.83 1.26 -8.02
CA TYR A 57 2.43 0.83 -7.92
C TYR A 57 2.00 0.68 -6.48
N ALA A 58 0.68 0.71 -6.27
CA ALA A 58 0.08 0.43 -4.97
C ALA A 58 -1.24 -0.32 -5.17
N PHE A 59 -1.44 -1.36 -4.38
CA PHE A 59 -2.66 -2.19 -4.36
C PHE A 59 -3.34 -2.03 -3.01
N VAL A 60 -4.63 -1.72 -3.02
CA VAL A 60 -5.48 -1.73 -1.81
C VAL A 60 -6.71 -2.58 -2.08
N SER A 61 -7.19 -3.27 -1.05
CA SER A 61 -8.42 -4.05 -1.12
C SER A 61 -9.33 -3.66 0.04
N ARG A 62 -10.63 -3.58 -0.21
CA ARG A 62 -11.61 -3.31 0.84
C ARG A 62 -12.08 -4.61 1.46
N TYR A 63 -11.98 -4.70 2.78
CA TYR A 63 -12.50 -5.79 3.58
C TYR A 63 -13.49 -5.24 4.59
N VAL A 64 -14.75 -5.58 4.44
CA VAL A 64 -15.84 -5.12 5.28
C VAL A 64 -15.94 -3.59 5.28
N ASP A 65 -15.29 -2.91 6.24
CA ASP A 65 -15.40 -1.46 6.44
C ASP A 65 -14.06 -0.73 6.44
N ALA A 66 -12.99 -1.42 6.08
CA ALA A 66 -11.63 -0.84 6.02
C ALA A 66 -10.92 -1.21 4.72
N TRP A 67 -10.01 -0.36 4.29
CA TRP A 67 -9.10 -0.65 3.18
C TRP A 67 -7.79 -1.22 3.72
N HIS A 68 -7.35 -2.30 3.12
CA HIS A 68 -6.07 -2.92 3.44
C HIS A 68 -5.06 -2.59 2.34
N VAL A 69 -3.95 -1.95 2.72
CA VAL A 69 -2.84 -1.70 1.79
C VAL A 69 -2.11 -3.04 1.59
N MET A 70 -2.26 -3.64 0.42
CA MET A 70 -1.80 -4.98 0.14
C MET A 70 -0.35 -5.01 -0.32
N ASN A 71 0.05 -4.06 -1.14
CA ASN A 71 1.38 -4.04 -1.74
C ASN A 71 1.69 -2.66 -2.29
N VAL A 72 2.89 -2.16 -2.02
CA VAL A 72 3.39 -0.89 -2.54
C VAL A 72 4.86 -1.09 -2.91
N ALA A 73 5.25 -0.68 -4.10
CA ALA A 73 6.65 -0.73 -4.50
C ALA A 73 6.98 0.33 -5.53
N VAL A 74 8.23 0.76 -5.51
CA VAL A 74 8.79 1.73 -6.46
C VAL A 74 10.08 1.13 -7.04
N ALA A 75 10.28 1.27 -8.33
CA ALA A 75 11.50 0.81 -9.00
C ALA A 75 12.73 1.39 -8.30
N PRO A 76 13.79 0.58 -8.07
CA PRO A 76 14.95 1.02 -7.29
C PRO A 76 15.54 2.35 -7.74
N GLU A 77 15.65 2.57 -9.05
CA GLU A 77 16.25 3.78 -9.63
C GLU A 77 15.38 5.03 -9.47
N HIS A 78 14.13 4.86 -9.03
CA HIS A 78 13.19 5.97 -8.84
C HIS A 78 12.78 6.18 -7.38
N ARG A 79 13.42 5.49 -6.45
CA ARG A 79 13.11 5.64 -5.02
C ARG A 79 13.57 6.99 -4.48
N ARG A 80 12.98 7.39 -3.33
CA ARG A 80 13.25 8.65 -2.62
C ARG A 80 12.84 9.89 -3.40
N ARG A 81 11.85 9.77 -4.28
CA ARG A 81 11.30 10.87 -5.06
C ARG A 81 9.84 11.15 -4.74
N GLY A 82 9.31 10.52 -3.67
CA GLY A 82 7.94 10.74 -3.24
C GLY A 82 6.88 9.99 -4.04
N ILE A 83 7.25 9.02 -4.87
CA ILE A 83 6.31 8.29 -5.73
C ILE A 83 5.33 7.46 -4.89
N ALA A 84 5.81 6.73 -3.88
CA ALA A 84 4.93 5.95 -3.01
C ALA A 84 3.92 6.85 -2.29
N THR A 85 4.37 8.02 -1.82
CA THR A 85 3.51 9.02 -1.19
C THR A 85 2.40 9.47 -2.14
N GLU A 86 2.75 9.82 -3.39
CA GLU A 86 1.76 10.26 -4.37
C GLU A 86 0.74 9.17 -4.68
N LEU A 87 1.19 7.93 -4.83
CA LEU A 87 0.30 6.78 -5.06
C LEU A 87 -0.69 6.61 -3.91
N LEU A 88 -0.20 6.60 -2.68
CA LEU A 88 -1.05 6.39 -1.51
C LEU A 88 -2.00 7.56 -1.28
N GLU A 89 -1.53 8.79 -1.43
CA GLU A 89 -2.41 9.97 -1.31
C GLU A 89 -3.52 9.96 -2.35
N ARG A 90 -3.22 9.55 -3.58
CA ARG A 90 -4.25 9.42 -4.61
C ARG A 90 -5.26 8.32 -4.24
N LEU A 91 -4.80 7.19 -3.71
CA LEU A 91 -5.70 6.13 -3.25
C LEU A 91 -6.60 6.63 -2.12
N PHE A 92 -6.06 7.38 -1.16
CA PHE A 92 -6.86 7.97 -0.09
C PHE A 92 -7.91 8.94 -0.65
N ALA A 93 -7.54 9.76 -1.62
CA ALA A 93 -8.47 10.70 -2.24
C ALA A 93 -9.60 9.98 -2.99
N VAL A 94 -9.26 8.95 -3.78
CA VAL A 94 -10.24 8.19 -4.56
C VAL A 94 -11.21 7.42 -3.67
N THR A 95 -10.75 6.95 -2.50
CA THR A 95 -11.56 6.15 -1.57
C THR A 95 -12.13 6.97 -0.42
N ALA A 96 -12.01 8.30 -0.44
CA ALA A 96 -12.37 9.18 0.69
C ALA A 96 -13.81 9.01 1.17
N ASN A 97 -14.74 8.73 0.25
CA ASN A 97 -16.16 8.56 0.58
C ASN A 97 -16.55 7.11 0.87
N ASP A 98 -15.59 6.19 0.86
CA ASP A 98 -15.82 4.76 1.04
C ASP A 98 -14.79 4.15 2.00
N GLN A 99 -14.51 4.85 3.11
CA GLN A 99 -13.57 4.37 4.12
C GLN A 99 -14.16 4.60 5.51
N ARG A 100 -14.93 3.63 5.99
CA ARG A 100 -15.60 3.76 7.28
C ARG A 100 -14.61 3.76 8.43
N ARG A 101 -13.70 2.80 8.48
CA ARG A 101 -12.70 2.66 9.55
C ARG A 101 -11.31 3.14 9.16
N GLY A 102 -11.10 3.44 7.88
CA GLY A 102 -9.81 3.91 7.38
C GLY A 102 -9.00 2.81 6.70
N TYR A 103 -7.69 2.85 6.94
CA TYR A 103 -6.71 2.04 6.21
C TYR A 103 -5.82 1.30 7.17
N THR A 104 -5.49 0.05 6.84
CA THR A 104 -4.59 -0.77 7.65
C THR A 104 -3.56 -1.47 6.77
N LEU A 105 -2.45 -1.86 7.37
CA LEU A 105 -1.41 -2.62 6.69
C LEU A 105 -0.58 -3.39 7.72
N GLU A 106 0.17 -4.37 7.21
CA GLU A 106 1.23 -5.03 7.95
C GLU A 106 2.57 -4.71 7.28
N VAL A 107 3.59 -4.44 8.06
CA VAL A 107 4.94 -4.13 7.58
C VAL A 107 5.96 -4.82 8.46
N ARG A 108 7.05 -5.34 7.84
CA ARG A 108 8.13 -5.98 8.60
C ARG A 108 8.71 -5.01 9.63
N VAL A 109 8.93 -5.51 10.85
CA VAL A 109 9.53 -4.68 11.92
C VAL A 109 10.88 -4.11 11.50
N SER A 110 11.63 -4.79 10.64
CA SER A 110 12.94 -4.34 10.16
C SER A 110 12.85 -3.30 9.04
N ASN A 111 11.68 -3.10 8.44
CA ASN A 111 11.53 -2.16 7.32
C ASN A 111 11.31 -0.73 7.83
N ALA A 112 12.37 -0.13 8.36
CA ALA A 112 12.31 1.20 8.97
C ALA A 112 11.88 2.28 7.98
N ASP A 113 12.32 2.20 6.73
CA ASP A 113 11.96 3.19 5.70
C ASP A 113 10.47 3.18 5.41
N ALA A 114 9.88 1.99 5.26
CA ALA A 114 8.45 1.86 5.03
C ALA A 114 7.65 2.36 6.25
N ILE A 115 8.06 1.98 7.45
CA ILE A 115 7.39 2.43 8.68
C ILE A 115 7.38 3.95 8.75
N ARG A 116 8.51 4.61 8.48
CA ARG A 116 8.59 6.07 8.47
C ARG A 116 7.68 6.69 7.41
N LEU A 117 7.62 6.09 6.23
CA LEU A 117 6.71 6.54 5.17
C LEU A 117 5.25 6.51 5.64
N TYR A 118 4.84 5.38 6.21
CA TYR A 118 3.46 5.22 6.66
C TYR A 118 3.14 6.15 7.82
N GLU A 119 4.07 6.34 8.75
CA GLU A 119 3.89 7.30 9.85
C GLU A 119 3.68 8.72 9.32
N LYS A 120 4.43 9.15 8.31
CA LYS A 120 4.26 10.46 7.68
C LYS A 120 2.88 10.60 7.03
N LEU A 121 2.30 9.48 6.57
CA LEU A 121 0.98 9.47 5.96
C LEU A 121 -0.15 9.32 6.99
N GLY A 122 0.17 9.35 8.28
CA GLY A 122 -0.83 9.32 9.34
C GLY A 122 -1.13 7.94 9.92
N PHE A 123 -0.38 6.92 9.52
CA PHE A 123 -0.52 5.59 10.12
C PHE A 123 0.15 5.55 11.50
N GLN A 124 -0.43 4.79 12.41
CA GLN A 124 0.11 4.57 13.74
C GLN A 124 0.17 3.07 14.01
N SER A 125 1.17 2.64 14.76
CA SER A 125 1.28 1.25 15.19
C SER A 125 0.13 0.90 16.14
N ARG A 126 -0.49 -0.25 15.92
CA ARG A 126 -1.60 -0.75 16.74
C ARG A 126 -1.37 -2.17 17.24
N GLY A 127 -0.25 -2.77 16.94
CA GLY A 127 0.06 -4.10 17.41
C GLY A 127 1.14 -4.78 16.61
N ILE A 128 1.46 -5.99 17.02
CA ILE A 128 2.48 -6.83 16.41
C ILE A 128 1.85 -8.18 16.10
N ARG A 129 2.07 -8.68 14.88
CA ARG A 129 1.80 -10.09 14.54
C ARG A 129 3.10 -10.84 14.58
N ARG A 130 3.26 -11.70 15.58
CA ARG A 130 4.50 -12.44 15.77
C ARG A 130 4.65 -13.53 14.71
N GLY A 131 5.86 -13.61 14.13
CA GLY A 131 6.21 -14.63 13.14
C GLY A 131 5.37 -14.59 11.87
N TYR A 132 4.83 -13.43 11.52
CA TYR A 132 3.90 -13.26 10.41
C TYR A 132 4.52 -13.64 9.07
N TYR A 133 5.78 -13.26 8.84
CA TYR A 133 6.49 -13.53 7.59
C TYR A 133 7.15 -14.91 7.67
N THR A 134 6.73 -15.80 6.75
CA THR A 134 7.13 -17.21 6.84
C THR A 134 8.55 -17.49 6.35
N ASP A 135 9.16 -16.57 5.61
CA ASP A 135 10.52 -16.74 5.08
C ASP A 135 11.57 -16.75 6.18
N ASN A 136 11.46 -15.86 7.17
CA ASN A 136 12.44 -15.75 8.26
C ASN A 136 11.78 -15.60 9.65
N ARG A 137 10.47 -15.79 9.72
CA ARG A 137 9.65 -15.65 10.94
C ARG A 137 9.70 -14.26 11.57
N GLU A 138 9.99 -13.28 10.77
CA GLU A 138 9.99 -11.89 11.23
C GLU A 138 8.58 -11.45 11.62
N ASP A 139 8.49 -10.61 12.67
CA ASP A 139 7.23 -10.03 13.10
C ASP A 139 6.77 -8.92 12.14
N ALA A 140 5.47 -8.71 12.09
CA ALA A 140 4.87 -7.58 11.39
C ALA A 140 4.37 -6.54 12.39
N VAL A 141 4.58 -5.27 12.07
CA VAL A 141 3.89 -4.17 12.73
C VAL A 141 2.55 -4.00 12.04
N ILE A 142 1.46 -3.99 12.80
CA ILE A 142 0.13 -3.66 12.29
C ILE A 142 -0.04 -2.16 12.44
N MET A 143 -0.33 -1.47 11.33
CA MET A 143 -0.50 -0.03 11.35
C MET A 143 -1.90 0.35 10.85
N TRP A 144 -2.43 1.44 11.41
CA TRP A 144 -3.74 1.96 11.05
C TRP A 144 -3.68 3.47 10.81
N ARG A 145 -4.33 3.89 9.74
CA ARG A 145 -4.69 5.29 9.51
C ARG A 145 -6.20 5.35 9.64
N GLU A 146 -6.68 5.72 10.82
CA GLU A 146 -8.11 5.69 11.13
C GLU A 146 -8.85 6.79 10.39
N SER A 147 -10.12 6.54 10.05
CA SER A 147 -11.00 7.57 9.53
C SER A 147 -11.25 8.63 10.61
N GLN A 148 -11.64 9.83 10.17
CA GLN A 148 -11.96 10.91 11.13
C GLN A 148 -13.12 10.52 12.04
N THR A 149 -14.09 9.75 11.54
CA THR A 149 -15.23 9.27 12.34
C THR A 149 -14.75 8.41 13.49
N VAL A 150 -13.89 7.42 13.23
CA VAL A 150 -13.34 6.53 14.27
C VAL A 150 -12.48 7.30 15.25
N ALA A 151 -11.66 8.23 14.76
CA ALA A 151 -10.82 9.06 15.62
C ALA A 151 -11.67 9.91 16.60
N ARG A 152 -12.77 10.49 16.13
CA ARG A 152 -13.70 11.23 16.99
C ARG A 152 -14.34 10.34 18.04
N GLU A 153 -14.78 9.16 17.64
CA GLU A 153 -15.39 8.19 18.58
C GLU A 153 -14.41 7.83 19.70
N ARG A 154 -13.14 7.66 19.38
CA ARG A 154 -12.09 7.39 20.38
C ARG A 154 -11.87 8.56 21.32
N GLU A 155 -11.86 9.79 20.81
CA GLU A 155 -11.73 10.99 21.62
C GLU A 155 -12.90 11.15 22.57
N GLU A 156 -14.11 10.92 22.12
CA GLU A 156 -15.34 10.97 22.94
C GLU A 156 -15.30 9.93 24.06
N GLN A 157 -14.82 8.72 23.77
CA GLN A 157 -14.70 7.66 24.78
C GLN A 157 -13.60 7.93 25.80
N ALA A 158 -12.58 8.72 25.45
CA ALA A 158 -11.46 9.02 26.32
C ALA A 158 -11.72 10.20 27.26
N SER A 159 -12.75 11.01 27.00
CA SER A 159 -13.07 12.22 27.80
C SER A 159 -14.07 11.97 28.92
#